data_9b924afc4151e2c092a314cf0d151986
#
_entry.id   9b924afc4151e2c092a314cf0d151986
#
_cell.length_a   1.000
_cell.length_b   1.000
_cell.length_c   1.000
_cell.angle_alpha   90.00
_cell.angle_beta   90.00
_cell.angle_gamma   90.00
#
_symmetry.space_group_name_H-M   'P 1'
#
loop_
_entity.id
_entity.type
_entity.pdbx_description
1 polymer ?
#
loop_
_entity_poly.entity_id
_entity_poly.type
_entity_poly.pdbx_seq_one_letter_code
_entity_poly.pdbx_strand_id
1 'polypeptide(L)'
;MVDRNLLHYIVVTGILIKNGKFLIVKRADWEKAFPGKWTLPGGKLEVLDYVLRQKDTSDHWYNVFEDLLKREILEEVGLEIKGGNFDYVASMVYIRPDKIPCLIVNLSIEIPDDEQNVRLCPALTDFAWADLEEAKNHDLIEGIYEELEILDKKLKTGKVLEWGK
;
A
#
# COMPACT_ATOMS: atom_id res chain seq x y z
N MET A 1 25.31 15.33 13.57
CA MET A 1 25.32 13.87 13.31
C MET A 1 23.87 13.39 13.42
N VAL A 2 23.36 12.66 12.43
CA VAL A 2 21.97 12.14 12.48
C VAL A 2 21.95 10.96 13.44
N ASP A 3 21.00 10.96 14.39
CA ASP A 3 20.79 9.83 15.29
C ASP A 3 20.20 8.64 14.52
N ARG A 4 20.96 7.55 14.40
CA ARG A 4 20.53 6.36 13.66
C ARG A 4 19.30 5.68 14.25
N ASN A 5 19.01 5.87 15.54
CA ASN A 5 17.81 5.33 16.18
C ASN A 5 16.51 5.97 15.68
N LEU A 6 16.62 7.14 15.03
CA LEU A 6 15.48 7.86 14.46
C LEU A 6 15.30 7.60 12.95
N LEU A 7 16.20 6.86 12.30
CA LEU A 7 16.16 6.61 10.88
C LEU A 7 15.26 5.42 10.55
N HIS A 8 14.26 5.66 9.70
CA HIS A 8 13.38 4.65 9.14
C HIS A 8 13.20 4.89 7.66
N TYR A 9 13.13 3.84 6.86
CA TYR A 9 12.43 3.94 5.58
C TYR A 9 10.93 4.04 5.85
N ILE A 10 10.26 4.92 5.13
CA ILE A 10 8.80 5.02 5.16
C ILE A 10 8.28 4.39 3.87
N VAL A 11 7.36 3.45 4.01
CA VAL A 11 6.67 2.79 2.90
C VAL A 11 5.17 3.01 3.09
N VAL A 12 4.48 3.31 2.01
CA VAL A 12 3.01 3.37 2.01
C VAL A 12 2.49 2.32 1.05
N THR A 13 1.55 1.49 1.49
CA THR A 13 0.87 0.51 0.66
C THR A 13 -0.63 0.80 0.60
N GLY A 14 -1.28 0.38 -0.47
CA GLY A 14 -2.69 0.65 -0.71
C GLY A 14 -3.55 -0.59 -0.86
N ILE A 15 -4.60 -0.69 -0.07
CA ILE A 15 -5.67 -1.66 -0.27
C ILE A 15 -6.74 -1.00 -1.14
N LEU A 16 -6.71 -1.27 -2.44
CA LEU A 16 -7.75 -0.80 -3.35
C LEU A 16 -8.94 -1.73 -3.26
N ILE A 17 -10.12 -1.15 -3.08
CA ILE A 17 -11.38 -1.87 -2.94
C ILE A 17 -12.23 -1.61 -4.18
N LYS A 18 -12.72 -2.67 -4.81
CA LYS A 18 -13.64 -2.59 -5.95
C LYS A 18 -14.68 -3.71 -5.83
N ASN A 19 -15.96 -3.35 -5.78
CA ASN A 19 -17.05 -4.31 -5.65
C ASN A 19 -16.88 -5.31 -4.47
N GLY A 20 -16.36 -4.82 -3.32
CA GLY A 20 -16.12 -5.64 -2.13
C GLY A 20 -14.93 -6.59 -2.22
N LYS A 21 -14.09 -6.46 -3.27
CA LYS A 21 -12.85 -7.22 -3.45
C LYS A 21 -11.64 -6.30 -3.33
N PHE A 22 -10.50 -6.88 -2.94
CA PHE A 22 -9.24 -6.21 -2.72
C PHE A 22 -8.27 -6.51 -3.86
N LEU A 23 -7.56 -5.51 -4.35
CA LEU A 23 -6.49 -5.71 -5.32
C LEU A 23 -5.24 -6.24 -4.60
N ILE A 24 -4.81 -7.43 -5.00
CA ILE A 24 -3.51 -8.00 -4.64
C ILE A 24 -2.68 -8.19 -5.91
N VAL A 25 -1.36 -8.05 -5.79
CA VAL A 25 -0.42 -8.13 -6.90
C VAL A 25 0.73 -9.08 -6.58
N LYS A 26 1.24 -9.77 -7.60
CA LYS A 26 2.33 -10.73 -7.44
C LYS A 26 3.66 -10.10 -7.85
N ARG A 27 4.63 -10.11 -6.96
CA ARG A 27 5.99 -9.66 -7.22
C ARG A 27 6.70 -10.61 -8.17
N ALA A 28 7.54 -10.05 -9.03
CA ALA A 28 8.36 -10.84 -9.92
C ALA A 28 9.42 -11.65 -9.14
N ASP A 29 9.81 -12.81 -9.67
CA ASP A 29 10.77 -13.71 -9.00
C ASP A 29 12.19 -13.13 -8.91
N TRP A 30 12.51 -12.12 -9.71
CA TRP A 30 13.82 -11.42 -9.68
C TRP A 30 13.86 -10.24 -8.70
N GLU A 31 12.75 -9.91 -8.05
CA GLU A 31 12.70 -8.86 -7.05
C GLU A 31 13.51 -9.24 -5.80
N LYS A 32 14.28 -8.26 -5.25
CA LYS A 32 15.13 -8.51 -4.08
C LYS A 32 14.36 -8.77 -2.79
N ALA A 33 13.22 -8.11 -2.64
CA ALA A 33 12.38 -8.23 -1.46
C ALA A 33 11.15 -9.08 -1.80
N PHE A 34 10.96 -10.18 -1.06
CA PHE A 34 9.80 -11.05 -1.19
C PHE A 34 9.53 -11.52 -2.63
N PRO A 35 10.51 -12.13 -3.35
CA PRO A 35 10.33 -12.60 -4.71
C PRO A 35 9.17 -13.60 -4.81
N GLY A 36 8.34 -13.46 -5.85
CA GLY A 36 7.20 -14.35 -6.13
C GLY A 36 6.03 -14.27 -5.16
N LYS A 37 6.13 -13.49 -4.08
CA LYS A 37 5.05 -13.31 -3.10
C LYS A 37 3.97 -12.36 -3.62
N TRP A 38 2.76 -12.54 -3.11
CA TRP A 38 1.66 -11.63 -3.32
C TRP A 38 1.67 -10.52 -2.27
N THR A 39 1.36 -9.29 -2.69
CA THR A 39 1.45 -8.08 -1.87
C THR A 39 0.39 -7.07 -2.28
N LEU A 40 0.41 -5.92 -1.63
CA LEU A 40 -0.36 -4.73 -1.98
C LEU A 40 0.51 -3.78 -2.83
N PRO A 41 -0.06 -3.02 -3.78
CA PRO A 41 0.68 -1.97 -4.47
C PRO A 41 1.14 -0.88 -3.50
N GLY A 42 2.30 -0.29 -3.76
CA GLY A 42 2.85 0.80 -2.97
C GLY A 42 4.36 0.91 -3.03
N GLY A 43 4.89 1.94 -2.39
CA GLY A 43 6.31 2.24 -2.49
C GLY A 43 6.89 3.02 -1.34
N LYS A 44 8.17 3.36 -1.48
CA LYS A 44 8.92 4.13 -0.50
C LYS A 44 8.71 5.61 -0.70
N LEU A 45 8.60 6.34 0.41
CA LEU A 45 8.62 7.80 0.38
C LEU A 45 10.05 8.27 0.05
N GLU A 46 10.15 9.04 -1.01
CA GLU A 46 11.38 9.70 -1.43
C GLU A 46 11.26 11.23 -1.29
N VAL A 47 12.38 11.90 -1.11
CA VAL A 47 12.39 13.37 -1.00
C VAL A 47 11.77 14.03 -2.24
N LEU A 48 11.98 13.43 -3.42
CA LEU A 48 11.45 13.94 -4.68
C LEU A 48 9.92 13.85 -4.80
N ASP A 49 9.25 13.03 -4.00
CA ASP A 49 7.79 12.91 -4.00
C ASP A 49 7.09 14.21 -3.57
N TYR A 50 7.77 15.05 -2.79
CA TYR A 50 7.17 16.29 -2.29
C TYR A 50 7.99 17.56 -2.57
N VAL A 51 9.33 17.48 -2.61
CA VAL A 51 10.17 18.69 -2.68
C VAL A 51 10.00 19.47 -3.98
N LEU A 52 9.60 18.83 -5.08
CA LEU A 52 9.41 19.44 -6.39
C LEU A 52 8.04 20.10 -6.57
N ARG A 53 7.08 19.83 -5.70
CA ARG A 53 5.78 20.50 -5.76
C ARG A 53 5.74 21.74 -4.89
N GLN A 54 4.79 22.63 -5.17
CA GLN A 54 4.55 23.80 -4.33
C GLN A 54 4.19 23.36 -2.92
N LYS A 55 4.72 24.06 -1.91
CA LYS A 55 4.33 23.89 -0.51
C LYS A 55 2.89 24.33 -0.30
N ASP A 56 2.19 23.64 0.57
CA ASP A 56 0.80 23.97 0.95
C ASP A 56 0.75 25.10 1.96
N THR A 57 1.82 25.28 2.73
CA THR A 57 2.03 26.43 3.62
C THR A 57 3.42 27.03 3.37
N SER A 58 3.89 27.95 4.22
CA SER A 58 5.25 28.51 4.10
C SER A 58 6.35 27.45 4.11
N ASP A 59 6.17 26.37 4.90
CA ASP A 59 7.24 25.41 5.16
C ASP A 59 6.82 23.93 5.08
N HIS A 60 5.54 23.61 4.79
CA HIS A 60 5.03 22.26 4.87
C HIS A 60 4.36 21.79 3.60
N TRP A 61 4.45 20.47 3.35
CA TRP A 61 3.67 19.71 2.38
C TRP A 61 2.72 18.78 3.13
N TYR A 62 1.46 18.77 2.74
CA TYR A 62 0.43 17.88 3.28
C TYR A 62 0.09 16.77 2.29
N ASN A 63 -0.68 15.77 2.74
CA ASN A 63 -1.15 14.64 1.93
C ASN A 63 -0.02 13.86 1.24
N VAL A 64 1.16 13.81 1.89
CA VAL A 64 2.37 13.23 1.30
C VAL A 64 2.21 11.74 1.06
N PHE A 65 1.53 11.01 1.96
CA PHE A 65 1.28 9.58 1.81
C PHE A 65 0.27 9.29 0.72
N GLU A 66 -0.78 10.09 0.65
CA GLU A 66 -1.83 9.97 -0.36
C GLU A 66 -1.28 10.25 -1.77
N ASP A 67 -0.45 11.27 -1.91
CA ASP A 67 0.18 11.63 -3.19
C ASP A 67 1.19 10.56 -3.63
N LEU A 68 2.04 10.09 -2.70
CA LEU A 68 2.93 8.96 -2.94
C LEU A 68 2.15 7.73 -3.43
N LEU A 69 1.09 7.37 -2.70
CA LEU A 69 0.33 6.16 -3.02
C LEU A 69 -0.39 6.26 -4.36
N LYS A 70 -0.94 7.43 -4.73
CA LYS A 70 -1.51 7.67 -6.06
C LYS A 70 -0.49 7.46 -7.18
N ARG A 71 0.73 7.96 -6.98
CA ARG A 71 1.83 7.77 -7.94
C ARG A 71 2.18 6.29 -8.09
N GLU A 72 2.41 5.58 -6.98
CA GLU A 72 2.76 4.16 -6.99
C GLU A 72 1.66 3.29 -7.62
N ILE A 73 0.40 3.55 -7.30
CA ILE A 73 -0.73 2.84 -7.91
C ILE A 73 -0.74 3.06 -9.44
N LEU A 74 -0.52 4.29 -9.89
CA LEU A 74 -0.45 4.58 -11.32
C LEU A 74 0.74 3.88 -12.00
N GLU A 75 1.91 3.92 -11.38
CA GLU A 75 3.14 3.33 -11.90
C GLU A 75 3.12 1.80 -11.89
N GLU A 76 2.65 1.19 -10.79
CA GLU A 76 2.68 -0.26 -10.60
C GLU A 76 1.53 -1.01 -11.28
N VAL A 77 0.32 -0.45 -11.21
CA VAL A 77 -0.90 -1.14 -11.68
C VAL A 77 -1.70 -0.36 -12.72
N GLY A 78 -1.26 0.83 -13.10
CA GLY A 78 -1.84 1.63 -14.18
C GLY A 78 -3.23 2.22 -13.87
N LEU A 79 -3.65 2.24 -12.61
CA LEU A 79 -4.93 2.80 -12.19
C LEU A 79 -4.75 4.25 -11.74
N GLU A 80 -5.55 5.15 -12.29
CA GLU A 80 -5.55 6.56 -11.90
C GLU A 80 -6.59 6.83 -10.81
N ILE A 81 -6.12 7.28 -9.64
CA ILE A 81 -6.99 7.65 -8.52
C ILE A 81 -7.41 9.11 -8.64
N LYS A 82 -8.59 9.35 -9.18
CA LYS A 82 -9.12 10.70 -9.51
C LYS A 82 -9.81 11.41 -8.35
N GLY A 83 -10.08 10.72 -7.26
CA GLY A 83 -10.79 11.26 -6.10
C GLY A 83 -10.92 10.24 -5.00
N GLY A 84 -11.72 10.56 -3.98
CA GLY A 84 -11.89 9.72 -2.80
C GLY A 84 -10.88 10.06 -1.71
N ASN A 85 -11.19 9.60 -0.51
CA ASN A 85 -10.33 9.74 0.65
C ASN A 85 -9.64 8.41 0.93
N PHE A 86 -8.36 8.48 1.22
CA PHE A 86 -7.65 7.33 1.77
C PHE A 86 -7.97 7.21 3.27
N ASP A 87 -8.32 6.02 3.69
CA ASP A 87 -8.53 5.67 5.09
C ASP A 87 -7.33 4.92 5.65
N TYR A 88 -6.91 5.28 6.86
CA TYR A 88 -5.89 4.52 7.58
C TYR A 88 -6.41 3.13 7.95
N VAL A 89 -5.59 2.10 7.73
CA VAL A 89 -5.89 0.71 8.08
C VAL A 89 -4.99 0.25 9.22
N ALA A 90 -3.67 0.25 9.00
CA ALA A 90 -2.70 -0.22 9.98
C ALA A 90 -1.32 0.40 9.73
N SER A 91 -0.43 0.25 10.71
CA SER A 91 0.99 0.50 10.51
C SER A 91 1.81 -0.57 11.21
N MET A 92 2.96 -0.88 10.63
CA MET A 92 3.88 -1.86 11.18
C MET A 92 5.33 -1.46 10.96
N VAL A 93 6.23 -2.11 11.68
CA VAL A 93 7.68 -1.98 11.43
C VAL A 93 8.23 -3.35 11.03
N TYR A 94 8.91 -3.37 9.90
CA TYR A 94 9.69 -4.50 9.42
C TYR A 94 11.18 -4.15 9.50
N ILE A 95 11.98 -5.04 10.10
CA ILE A 95 13.44 -4.88 10.12
C ILE A 95 14.03 -5.56 8.91
N ARG A 96 14.58 -4.77 8.01
CA ARG A 96 15.21 -5.24 6.77
C ARG A 96 16.49 -6.06 7.07
N PRO A 97 16.96 -6.90 6.12
CA PRO A 97 18.22 -7.64 6.27
C PRO A 97 19.44 -6.74 6.55
N ASP A 98 19.45 -5.49 6.03
CA ASP A 98 20.49 -4.49 6.29
C ASP A 98 20.34 -3.77 7.65
N LYS A 99 19.42 -4.24 8.50
CA LYS A 99 19.11 -3.72 9.86
C LYS A 99 18.50 -2.31 9.88
N ILE A 100 18.11 -1.77 8.74
CA ILE A 100 17.39 -0.50 8.70
C ILE A 100 15.90 -0.80 8.89
N PRO A 101 15.24 -0.19 9.90
CA PRO A 101 13.81 -0.37 10.10
C PRO A 101 13.01 0.29 8.98
N CYS A 102 11.92 -0.34 8.60
CA CYS A 102 11.00 0.13 7.59
C CYS A 102 9.63 0.29 8.25
N LEU A 103 9.16 1.54 8.40
CA LEU A 103 7.80 1.84 8.83
C LEU A 103 6.89 1.71 7.61
N ILE A 104 5.94 0.81 7.67
CA ILE A 104 4.94 0.60 6.61
C ILE A 104 3.61 1.14 7.11
N VAL A 105 2.98 1.98 6.30
CA VAL A 105 1.64 2.55 6.55
C VAL A 105 0.70 2.04 5.48
N ASN A 106 -0.37 1.37 5.91
CA ASN A 106 -1.38 0.83 5.02
C ASN A 106 -2.59 1.75 4.99
N LEU A 107 -2.94 2.20 3.80
CA LEU A 107 -4.13 2.99 3.52
C LEU A 107 -5.09 2.18 2.65
N SER A 108 -6.38 2.46 2.74
CA SER A 108 -7.38 1.88 1.86
C SER A 108 -8.13 2.96 1.10
N ILE A 109 -8.61 2.60 -0.09
CA ILE A 109 -9.47 3.44 -0.90
C ILE A 109 -10.44 2.58 -1.70
N GLU A 110 -11.71 2.97 -1.70
CA GLU A 110 -12.69 2.40 -2.62
C GLU A 110 -12.60 3.12 -3.96
N ILE A 111 -12.44 2.36 -5.03
CA ILE A 111 -12.36 2.89 -6.38
C ILE A 111 -13.65 2.57 -7.15
N PRO A 112 -14.09 3.44 -8.07
CA PRO A 112 -15.27 3.19 -8.87
C PRO A 112 -15.08 1.97 -9.78
N ASP A 113 -16.18 1.31 -10.09
CA ASP A 113 -16.23 0.27 -11.12
C ASP A 113 -16.31 0.94 -12.50
N ASP A 114 -15.22 1.58 -12.88
CA ASP A 114 -15.05 2.22 -14.17
C ASP A 114 -14.32 1.28 -15.18
N GLU A 115 -14.12 1.77 -16.39
CA GLU A 115 -13.47 1.01 -17.48
C GLU A 115 -11.94 0.89 -17.32
N GLN A 116 -11.35 1.35 -16.20
CA GLN A 116 -9.92 1.23 -16.00
C GLN A 116 -9.51 -0.23 -15.81
N ASN A 117 -8.51 -0.65 -16.57
CA ASN A 117 -7.94 -1.99 -16.49
C ASN A 117 -6.56 -1.95 -15.82
N VAL A 118 -6.28 -2.92 -14.97
CA VAL A 118 -4.96 -3.10 -14.37
C VAL A 118 -3.92 -3.36 -15.47
N ARG A 119 -2.85 -2.59 -15.43
CA ARG A 119 -1.65 -2.74 -16.29
C ARG A 119 -0.42 -2.77 -15.40
N LEU A 120 0.17 -3.94 -15.28
CA LEU A 120 1.29 -4.16 -14.38
C LEU A 120 2.59 -3.57 -14.92
N CYS A 121 3.39 -2.99 -14.02
CA CYS A 121 4.79 -2.66 -14.28
C CYS A 121 5.66 -3.95 -14.35
N PRO A 122 6.91 -3.88 -14.86
CA PRO A 122 7.77 -5.07 -14.98
C PRO A 122 8.12 -5.75 -13.65
N ALA A 123 8.01 -5.06 -12.50
CA ALA A 123 8.27 -5.64 -11.19
C ALA A 123 7.14 -6.55 -10.67
N LEU A 124 5.99 -6.54 -11.34
CA LEU A 124 4.81 -7.33 -11.02
C LEU A 124 4.46 -8.28 -12.16
N THR A 125 4.06 -9.51 -11.84
CA THR A 125 3.81 -10.57 -12.84
C THR A 125 2.36 -11.01 -12.92
N ASP A 126 1.55 -10.71 -11.89
CA ASP A 126 0.15 -11.11 -11.83
C ASP A 126 -0.63 -10.18 -10.89
N PHE A 127 -1.95 -10.19 -11.00
CA PHE A 127 -2.86 -9.51 -10.08
C PHE A 127 -4.17 -10.28 -9.90
N ALA A 128 -4.84 -10.03 -8.80
CA ALA A 128 -6.19 -10.55 -8.55
C ALA A 128 -7.03 -9.52 -7.78
N TRP A 129 -8.31 -9.44 -8.13
CA TRP A 129 -9.34 -8.87 -7.28
C TRP A 129 -9.91 -10.00 -6.42
N ALA A 130 -9.52 -10.07 -5.17
CA ALA A 130 -9.84 -11.18 -4.27
C ALA A 130 -10.65 -10.71 -3.06
N ASP A 131 -11.66 -11.48 -2.69
CA ASP A 131 -12.23 -11.40 -1.35
C ASP A 131 -11.34 -12.15 -0.33
N LEU A 132 -11.73 -12.20 0.95
CA LEU A 132 -10.93 -12.86 1.98
C LEU A 132 -10.74 -14.36 1.74
N GLU A 133 -11.74 -15.07 1.21
CA GLU A 133 -11.63 -16.51 0.97
C GLU A 133 -10.72 -16.78 -0.24
N GLU A 134 -10.84 -15.97 -1.29
CA GLU A 134 -9.98 -16.04 -2.46
C GLU A 134 -8.53 -15.67 -2.11
N ALA A 135 -8.32 -14.67 -1.24
CA ALA A 135 -6.99 -14.22 -0.82
C ALA A 135 -6.18 -15.31 -0.10
N LYS A 136 -6.83 -16.25 0.60
CA LYS A 136 -6.17 -17.41 1.23
C LYS A 136 -5.45 -18.33 0.25
N ASN A 137 -5.85 -18.33 -1.02
CA ASN A 137 -5.26 -19.17 -2.04
C ASN A 137 -3.96 -18.57 -2.64
N HIS A 138 -3.57 -17.37 -2.21
CA HIS A 138 -2.39 -16.67 -2.66
C HIS A 138 -1.30 -16.69 -1.59
N ASP A 139 -0.05 -16.87 -2.01
CA ASP A 139 1.11 -16.83 -1.11
C ASP A 139 1.44 -15.38 -0.75
N LEU A 140 0.60 -14.79 0.11
CA LEU A 140 0.73 -13.41 0.58
C LEU A 140 1.97 -13.23 1.45
N ILE A 141 2.56 -12.03 1.41
CA ILE A 141 3.51 -11.62 2.44
C ILE A 141 2.81 -11.66 3.80
N GLU A 142 3.53 -12.15 4.82
CA GLU A 142 3.04 -12.26 6.20
C GLU A 142 2.45 -10.93 6.69
N GLY A 143 1.26 -11.00 7.27
CA GLY A 143 0.52 -9.85 7.82
C GLY A 143 -0.52 -9.27 6.87
N ILE A 144 -0.36 -9.42 5.55
CA ILE A 144 -1.31 -8.82 4.59
C ILE A 144 -2.71 -9.41 4.72
N TYR A 145 -2.81 -10.72 4.93
CA TYR A 145 -4.13 -11.35 5.09
C TYR A 145 -4.90 -10.75 6.28
N GLU A 146 -4.24 -10.60 7.41
CA GLU A 146 -4.80 -10.02 8.63
C GLU A 146 -5.20 -8.55 8.45
N GLU A 147 -4.44 -7.80 7.65
CA GLU A 147 -4.79 -6.42 7.28
C GLU A 147 -6.08 -6.37 6.45
N LEU A 148 -6.23 -7.29 5.50
CA LEU A 148 -7.48 -7.42 4.74
C LEU A 148 -8.65 -7.81 5.63
N GLU A 149 -8.46 -8.69 6.63
CA GLU A 149 -9.49 -9.04 7.62
C GLU A 149 -9.93 -7.84 8.47
N ILE A 150 -8.97 -7.04 8.95
CA ILE A 150 -9.24 -5.81 9.71
C ILE A 150 -10.10 -4.87 8.89
N LEU A 151 -9.72 -4.66 7.62
CA LEU A 151 -10.43 -3.77 6.72
C LEU A 151 -11.83 -4.31 6.40
N ASP A 152 -11.97 -5.59 6.08
CA ASP A 152 -13.26 -6.23 5.78
C ASP A 152 -14.24 -6.11 6.98
N LYS A 153 -13.76 -6.33 8.19
CA LYS A 153 -14.55 -6.13 9.41
C LYS A 153 -14.95 -4.66 9.59
N LYS A 154 -14.01 -3.71 9.34
CA LYS A 154 -14.33 -2.27 9.38
C LYS A 154 -15.42 -1.93 8.38
N LEU A 155 -15.33 -2.41 7.14
CA LEU A 155 -16.33 -2.16 6.10
C LEU A 155 -17.70 -2.72 6.44
N LYS A 156 -17.76 -3.93 7.02
CA LYS A 156 -19.01 -4.61 7.40
C LYS A 156 -19.66 -4.05 8.66
N THR A 157 -18.88 -3.60 9.63
CA THR A 157 -19.38 -3.25 10.97
C THR A 157 -19.26 -1.77 11.32
N GLY A 158 -18.51 -0.99 10.55
CA GLY A 158 -18.15 0.40 10.86
C GLY A 158 -17.19 0.56 12.05
N LYS A 159 -16.70 -0.55 12.65
CA LYS A 159 -15.80 -0.51 13.79
C LYS A 159 -14.34 -0.56 13.32
N VAL A 160 -13.55 0.38 13.81
CA VAL A 160 -12.10 0.34 13.65
C VAL A 160 -11.56 -0.74 14.58
N LEU A 161 -10.81 -1.69 14.03
CA LEU A 161 -10.14 -2.73 14.78
C LEU A 161 -8.63 -2.42 14.81
N GLU A 162 -8.00 -2.72 15.93
CA GLU A 162 -6.56 -2.72 16.05
C GLU A 162 -6.01 -4.12 15.79
N TRP A 163 -4.78 -4.20 15.32
CA TRP A 163 -4.08 -5.47 15.12
C TRP A 163 -4.10 -6.33 16.40
N GLY A 164 -4.48 -7.59 16.25
CA GLY A 164 -4.43 -8.57 17.34
C GLY A 164 -5.50 -8.40 18.43
N LYS A 165 -6.57 -7.63 18.19
CA LYS A 165 -7.68 -7.44 19.15
C LYS A 165 -9.02 -7.86 18.60
#